data_bf4ea4af1896083e4b9613d04ce1e7bf
#
_entry.id   bf4ea4af1896083e4b9613d04ce1e7bf
#
_cell.length_a   1.000
_cell.length_b   1.000
_cell.length_c   1.000
_cell.angle_alpha   90.00
_cell.angle_beta   90.00
_cell.angle_gamma   90.00
#
_symmetry.space_group_name_H-M   'P 1'
#
loop_
_entity.id
_entity.type
_entity.pdbx_description
1 polymer ?
#
loop_
_entity_poly.entity_id
_entity_poly.type
_entity_poly.pdbx_seq_one_letter_code
_entity_poly.pdbx_strand_id
1 'polypeptide(L)'
;EGIFGLLHERRRIWSRIAYEVEFGPVSPAEIALYAQQAAGLDLPLSLSTEIAQKTEGDFRLVRNMCLLLERSAKASGDFTVTADALDMVLSSRTWRRT
;
A
#
# COMPACT_ATOMS: atom_id res chain seq x y z
N GLU A 1 7.56 -8.73 24.42
CA GLU A 1 8.06 -7.53 23.85
C GLU A 1 7.88 -7.44 22.35
N GLY A 2 8.20 -8.51 21.61
CA GLY A 2 8.05 -8.52 20.18
C GLY A 2 6.63 -8.30 19.70
N ILE A 3 5.67 -9.00 20.29
CA ILE A 3 4.28 -8.91 19.87
C ILE A 3 3.71 -7.54 20.23
N PHE A 4 3.98 -7.05 21.42
CA PHE A 4 3.50 -5.75 21.83
C PHE A 4 4.14 -4.63 21.03
N GLY A 5 5.43 -4.76 20.75
CA GLY A 5 6.13 -3.78 19.94
C GLY A 5 5.58 -3.73 18.53
N LEU A 6 5.29 -4.89 17.95
CA LEU A 6 4.75 -4.98 16.61
C LEU A 6 3.36 -4.36 16.52
N LEU A 7 2.49 -4.67 17.48
CA LEU A 7 1.14 -4.11 17.51
C LEU A 7 1.17 -2.60 17.70
N HIS A 8 2.08 -2.14 18.57
CA HIS A 8 2.21 -0.72 18.84
C HIS A 8 2.68 0.03 17.58
N GLU A 9 3.62 -0.54 16.85
CA GLU A 9 4.09 0.05 15.62
C GLU A 9 3.01 0.12 14.56
N ARG A 10 2.22 -0.95 14.43
CA ARG A 10 1.09 -0.97 13.50
C ARG A 10 0.12 0.15 13.80
N ARG A 11 -0.26 0.29 15.05
CA ARG A 11 -1.20 1.31 15.47
C ARG A 11 -0.67 2.72 15.17
N ARG A 12 0.61 2.92 15.41
CA ARG A 12 1.24 4.21 15.14
C ARG A 12 1.28 4.52 13.66
N ILE A 13 1.58 3.52 12.82
CA ILE A 13 1.60 3.68 11.37
C ILE A 13 0.21 4.01 10.86
N TRP A 14 -0.80 3.30 11.31
CA TRP A 14 -2.17 3.55 10.91
C TRP A 14 -2.62 4.96 11.28
N SER A 15 -2.34 5.38 12.50
CA SER A 15 -2.69 6.71 12.95
C SER A 15 -2.00 7.77 12.12
N ARG A 16 -0.74 7.56 11.82
CA ARG A 16 0.02 8.50 11.02
C ARG A 16 -0.51 8.62 9.61
N ILE A 17 -0.81 7.50 8.97
CA ILE A 17 -1.35 7.50 7.61
C ILE A 17 -2.70 8.17 7.56
N ALA A 18 -3.59 7.88 8.52
CA ALA A 18 -4.89 8.51 8.60
C ALA A 18 -4.76 10.01 8.77
N TYR A 19 -3.79 10.43 9.59
CA TYR A 19 -3.52 11.84 9.82
C TYR A 19 -3.03 12.53 8.54
N GLU A 20 -2.14 11.85 7.81
CA GLU A 20 -1.58 12.38 6.57
C GLU A 20 -2.64 12.56 5.48
N VAL A 21 -3.60 11.65 5.41
CA VAL A 21 -4.71 11.77 4.47
C VAL A 21 -5.46 13.07 4.68
N GLU A 22 -5.55 13.51 5.94
CA GLU A 22 -6.27 14.72 6.29
C GLU A 22 -5.46 15.98 5.98
N PHE A 23 -4.12 15.91 6.13
CA PHE A 23 -3.27 17.09 6.06
C PHE A 23 -2.26 17.08 4.91
N GLY A 24 -2.15 15.99 4.17
CA GLY A 24 -1.21 15.94 3.06
C GLY A 24 -1.13 14.57 2.41
N PRO A 25 -0.41 14.47 1.30
CA PRO A 25 -0.30 13.22 0.56
C PRO A 25 0.59 12.20 1.28
N VAL A 26 0.30 10.92 1.02
CA VAL A 26 1.08 9.81 1.56
C VAL A 26 2.38 9.69 0.76
N SER A 27 3.52 9.54 1.44
CA SER A 27 4.81 9.39 0.79
C SER A 27 5.03 7.97 0.29
N PRO A 28 5.96 7.77 -0.67
CA PRO A 28 6.27 6.41 -1.13
C PRO A 28 6.73 5.48 -0.03
N ALA A 29 7.52 5.97 0.93
CA ALA A 29 7.98 5.15 2.05
C ALA A 29 6.80 4.69 2.91
N GLU A 30 5.84 5.57 3.12
CA GLU A 30 4.64 5.24 3.89
C GLU A 30 3.76 4.24 3.15
N ILE A 31 3.69 4.33 1.83
CA ILE A 31 2.94 3.38 1.01
C ILE A 31 3.55 1.99 1.13
N ALA A 32 4.87 1.88 1.01
CA ALA A 32 5.57 0.61 1.13
C ALA A 32 5.34 -0.01 2.52
N LEU A 33 5.41 0.81 3.54
CA LEU A 33 5.23 0.35 4.90
C LEU A 33 3.79 -0.10 5.14
N TYR A 34 2.83 0.67 4.64
CA TYR A 34 1.42 0.28 4.73
C TYR A 34 1.14 -1.05 4.03
N ALA A 35 1.68 -1.22 2.82
CA ALA A 35 1.48 -2.45 2.07
C ALA A 35 2.01 -3.66 2.84
N GLN A 36 3.17 -3.52 3.46
CA GLN A 36 3.77 -4.58 4.25
C GLN A 36 2.94 -4.89 5.50
N GLN A 37 2.55 -3.86 6.23
CA GLN A 37 1.88 -4.05 7.51
C GLN A 37 0.42 -4.49 7.35
N ALA A 38 -0.27 -3.98 6.37
CA ALA A 38 -1.70 -4.24 6.19
C ALA A 38 -1.97 -5.48 5.34
N ALA A 39 -1.13 -5.75 4.35
CA ALA A 39 -1.38 -6.80 3.38
C ALA A 39 -0.25 -7.82 3.25
N GLY A 40 0.86 -7.63 3.96
CA GLY A 40 2.00 -8.53 3.86
C GLY A 40 2.74 -8.45 2.54
N LEU A 41 2.53 -7.37 1.79
CA LEU A 41 3.15 -7.21 0.48
C LEU A 41 4.58 -6.69 0.60
N ASP A 42 5.48 -7.28 -0.18
CA ASP A 42 6.84 -6.77 -0.33
C ASP A 42 6.84 -5.83 -1.52
N LEU A 43 6.71 -4.54 -1.25
CA LEU A 43 6.56 -3.51 -2.26
C LEU A 43 7.85 -2.71 -2.39
N PRO A 44 8.61 -2.87 -3.48
CA PRO A 44 9.84 -2.10 -3.69
C PRO A 44 9.55 -0.60 -3.73
N LEU A 45 10.51 0.19 -3.27
CA LEU A 45 10.33 1.63 -3.19
C LEU A 45 10.07 2.26 -4.55
N SER A 46 10.68 1.74 -5.61
CA SER A 46 10.43 2.23 -6.97
C SER A 46 8.97 2.10 -7.36
N LEU A 47 8.34 0.98 -6.99
CA LEU A 47 6.92 0.76 -7.28
C LEU A 47 6.04 1.59 -6.35
N SER A 48 6.46 1.79 -5.11
CA SER A 48 5.77 2.68 -4.18
C SER A 48 5.74 4.11 -4.71
N THR A 49 6.85 4.54 -5.32
CA THR A 49 6.94 5.86 -5.92
C THR A 49 5.94 5.99 -7.07
N GLU A 50 5.84 4.95 -7.89
CA GLU A 50 4.87 4.94 -8.99
C GLU A 50 3.44 5.00 -8.46
N ILE A 51 3.14 4.26 -7.42
CA ILE A 51 1.81 4.31 -6.79
C ILE A 51 1.54 5.72 -6.27
N ALA A 52 2.51 6.34 -5.62
CA ALA A 52 2.34 7.70 -5.11
C ALA A 52 2.02 8.68 -6.24
N GLN A 53 2.70 8.54 -7.38
CA GLN A 53 2.47 9.40 -8.53
C GLN A 53 1.08 9.18 -9.13
N LYS A 54 0.68 7.93 -9.29
CA LYS A 54 -0.60 7.60 -9.92
C LYS A 54 -1.80 7.94 -9.03
N THR A 55 -1.63 7.83 -7.72
CA THR A 55 -2.71 8.13 -6.77
C THR A 55 -2.65 9.57 -6.28
N GLU A 56 -1.60 10.29 -6.64
CA GLU A 56 -1.33 11.65 -6.15
C GLU A 56 -1.31 11.70 -4.62
N GLY A 57 -0.90 10.59 -4.00
CA GLY A 57 -0.80 10.49 -2.56
C GLY A 57 -2.12 10.33 -1.83
N ASP A 58 -3.22 10.10 -2.55
CA ASP A 58 -4.53 9.88 -1.92
C ASP A 58 -4.57 8.51 -1.28
N PHE A 59 -4.63 8.48 0.04
CA PHE A 59 -4.60 7.22 0.79
C PHE A 59 -5.73 6.28 0.39
N ARG A 60 -6.90 6.82 0.07
CA ARG A 60 -8.05 6.02 -0.34
C ARG A 60 -7.73 5.19 -1.58
N LEU A 61 -7.08 5.83 -2.55
CA LEU A 61 -6.66 5.14 -3.78
C LEU A 61 -5.52 4.18 -3.51
N VAL A 62 -4.58 4.56 -2.65
CA VAL A 62 -3.48 3.69 -2.23
C VAL A 62 -4.04 2.42 -1.60
N ARG A 63 -5.01 2.57 -0.71
CA ARG A 63 -5.64 1.42 -0.06
C ARG A 63 -6.29 0.49 -1.08
N ASN A 64 -7.00 1.07 -2.04
CA ASN A 64 -7.67 0.28 -3.09
C ASN A 64 -6.65 -0.50 -3.92
N MET A 65 -5.54 0.13 -4.28
CA MET A 65 -4.49 -0.54 -5.02
C MET A 65 -3.87 -1.68 -4.21
N CYS A 66 -3.61 -1.45 -2.93
CA CYS A 66 -3.04 -2.49 -2.07
C CYS A 66 -3.99 -3.67 -1.91
N LEU A 67 -5.31 -3.42 -1.85
CA LEU A 67 -6.28 -4.50 -1.78
C LEU A 67 -6.26 -5.35 -3.04
N LEU A 68 -6.14 -4.72 -4.21
CA LEU A 68 -6.06 -5.44 -5.48
C LEU A 68 -4.75 -6.23 -5.58
N LEU A 69 -3.65 -5.64 -5.14
CA LEU A 69 -2.35 -6.32 -5.13
C LEU A 69 -2.37 -7.51 -4.17
N GLU A 70 -3.00 -7.36 -3.01
CA GLU A 70 -3.14 -8.44 -2.05
C GLU A 70 -3.96 -9.59 -2.63
N ARG A 71 -5.04 -9.27 -3.31
CA ARG A 71 -5.88 -10.27 -3.95
C ARG A 71 -5.08 -11.06 -5.00
N SER A 72 -4.29 -10.35 -5.80
CA SER A 72 -3.43 -10.98 -6.80
C SER A 72 -2.36 -11.85 -6.14
N ALA A 73 -1.78 -11.37 -5.05
CA ALA A 73 -0.76 -12.12 -4.30
C ALA A 73 -1.33 -13.41 -3.74
N LYS A 74 -2.52 -13.36 -3.19
CA LYS A 74 -3.18 -14.56 -2.64
C LYS A 74 -3.47 -15.57 -3.74
N ALA A 75 -3.85 -15.10 -4.92
CA ALA A 75 -4.14 -15.97 -6.04
C ALA A 75 -2.90 -16.66 -6.58
N SER A 76 -1.77 -15.96 -6.62
CA SER A 76 -0.52 -16.49 -7.16
C SER A 76 0.35 -17.16 -6.10
N GLY A 77 0.15 -16.85 -4.82
CA GLY A 77 0.98 -17.35 -3.73
C GLY A 77 2.26 -16.56 -3.54
N ASP A 78 2.43 -15.46 -4.26
CA ASP A 78 3.65 -14.65 -4.22
C ASP A 78 3.30 -13.23 -3.77
N PHE A 79 3.81 -12.82 -2.61
CA PHE A 79 3.53 -11.52 -2.04
C PHE A 79 4.58 -10.46 -2.37
N THR A 80 5.56 -10.81 -3.22
CA THR A 80 6.50 -9.84 -3.75
C THR A 80 5.85 -9.15 -4.94
N VAL A 81 5.67 -7.83 -4.85
CA VAL A 81 5.02 -7.07 -5.91
C VAL A 81 6.03 -6.82 -7.03
N THR A 82 5.64 -7.14 -8.26
CA THR A 82 6.47 -6.91 -9.44
C THR A 82 5.90 -5.76 -10.26
N ALA A 83 6.71 -5.23 -11.18
CA ALA A 83 6.24 -4.18 -12.08
C ALA A 83 5.04 -4.66 -12.91
N ASP A 84 5.08 -5.92 -13.36
CA ASP A 84 3.98 -6.49 -14.14
C ASP A 84 2.68 -6.55 -13.34
N ALA A 85 2.78 -6.98 -12.07
CA ALA A 85 1.59 -7.04 -11.21
C ALA A 85 1.02 -5.65 -10.99
N LEU A 86 1.88 -4.66 -10.78
CA LEU A 86 1.43 -3.29 -10.60
C LEU A 86 0.78 -2.75 -11.88
N ASP A 87 1.37 -3.03 -13.03
CA ASP A 87 0.81 -2.59 -14.31
C ASP A 87 -0.59 -3.17 -14.53
N MET A 88 -0.79 -4.42 -14.16
CA MET A 88 -2.12 -5.05 -14.27
C MET A 88 -3.14 -4.32 -13.41
N VAL A 89 -2.77 -3.99 -12.18
CA VAL A 89 -3.66 -3.26 -11.27
C VAL A 89 -3.95 -1.86 -11.82
N LEU A 90 -2.92 -1.17 -12.29
CA LEU A 90 -3.09 0.17 -12.84
C LEU A 90 -4.02 0.17 -14.05
N SER A 91 -3.92 -0.87 -14.89
CA SER A 91 -4.74 -0.98 -16.10
C SER A 91 -6.19 -1.28 -15.79
N SER A 92 -6.48 -1.89 -14.66
CA SER A 92 -7.83 -2.31 -14.33
C SER A 92 -8.78 -1.14 -14.04
N ARG A 93 -8.25 -0.01 -13.62
CA ARG A 93 -9.00 1.19 -13.24
C ARG A 93 -9.92 0.99 -12.05
N THR A 94 -10.07 -0.24 -11.57
CA THR A 94 -10.96 -0.54 -10.43
C THR A 94 -10.51 0.19 -9.17
N TRP A 95 -9.22 0.42 -9.03
CA TRP A 95 -8.66 1.08 -7.85
C TRP A 95 -9.10 2.55 -7.75
N ARG A 96 -9.55 3.16 -8.84
CA ARG A 96 -10.03 4.55 -8.83
C ARG A 96 -11.46 4.66 -8.36
N ARG A 97 -12.17 3.54 -8.32
CA ARG A 97 -13.57 3.53 -7.86
C ARG A 97 -13.61 3.13 -6.40
N THR A 98 -14.38 3.84 -5.63
CA THR A 98 -14.52 3.53 -4.20
C THR A 98 -15.94 3.14 -3.87
#